data_c970640d9dcc746c7da5839f92f1ca35
#
_entry.id   c970640d9dcc746c7da5839f92f1ca35
#
_cell.length_a   1.000
_cell.length_b   1.000
_cell.length_c   1.000
_cell.angle_alpha   90.00
_cell.angle_beta   90.00
_cell.angle_gamma   90.00
#
_symmetry.space_group_name_H-M   'P 1'
#
loop_
_entity.id
_entity.type
_entity.pdbx_description
1 polymer ?
#
loop_
_entity_poly.entity_id
_entity_poly.type
_entity_poly.pdbx_seq_one_letter_code
_entity_poly.pdbx_strand_id
1 'polypeptide(L)'
;NDAHYLNKEDYDWHEILLCVQTGATINDPDRMSFSTNDFYLRSPEEMDSLFGTELPDALDNTLAIAERCSLKFDLGTRDYKLPRFDLPEGETLESNLEKEAMAGLKQRLHKDNVPEEYKKRLDYELKVIKNMGFAGYFLIVASIIRAAKDRDIPIGPGRGSAAGSLVAYSLRITELDPLKYNLLFERFLNPERISMPDIDTDVSDKGREELLQYIAGKYGVDRVAQIITFDRMKSKAAIRDV
;
A
#
# COMPACT_ATOMS: atom_id res chain seq x y z
N ASN A 1 -30.64 4.21 13.40
CA ASN A 1 -30.81 3.24 12.34
C ASN A 1 -29.52 2.42 12.21
N ASP A 2 -29.63 1.12 12.26
CA ASP A 2 -28.53 0.16 12.07
C ASP A 2 -28.60 -0.36 10.64
N ALA A 3 -28.02 0.41 9.70
CA ALA A 3 -28.10 0.12 8.28
C ALA A 3 -27.02 -0.86 7.84
N HIS A 4 -27.40 -2.00 7.26
CA HIS A 4 -26.52 -3.01 6.68
C HIS A 4 -26.63 -3.09 5.16
N TYR A 5 -27.71 -2.54 4.57
CA TYR A 5 -27.92 -2.46 3.12
C TYR A 5 -28.69 -1.18 2.77
N LEU A 6 -28.77 -0.82 1.50
CA LEU A 6 -29.34 0.46 1.07
C LEU A 6 -30.87 0.45 1.04
N ASN A 7 -31.46 -0.48 0.31
CA ASN A 7 -32.91 -0.55 0.12
C ASN A 7 -33.49 -1.75 0.85
N LYS A 8 -34.76 -1.68 1.20
CA LYS A 8 -35.45 -2.75 1.92
C LYS A 8 -35.45 -4.09 1.17
N GLU A 9 -35.48 -4.02 -0.15
CA GLU A 9 -35.46 -5.17 -1.06
C GLU A 9 -34.09 -5.84 -1.12
N ASP A 10 -33.02 -5.18 -0.69
CA ASP A 10 -31.65 -5.73 -0.68
C ASP A 10 -31.44 -6.78 0.43
N TYR A 11 -32.45 -7.01 1.29
CA TYR A 11 -32.41 -8.01 2.33
C TYR A 11 -32.03 -9.40 1.84
N ASP A 12 -32.64 -9.86 0.75
CA ASP A 12 -32.38 -11.20 0.20
C ASP A 12 -30.92 -11.37 -0.26
N TRP A 13 -30.37 -10.32 -0.89
CA TRP A 13 -28.96 -10.31 -1.30
C TRP A 13 -28.00 -10.28 -0.11
N HIS A 14 -28.37 -9.55 0.94
CA HIS A 14 -27.62 -9.50 2.18
C HIS A 14 -27.58 -10.86 2.89
N GLU A 15 -28.68 -11.60 2.92
CA GLU A 15 -28.74 -12.96 3.46
C GLU A 15 -27.79 -13.92 2.71
N ILE A 16 -27.72 -13.81 1.38
CA ILE A 16 -26.76 -14.58 0.58
C ILE A 16 -25.31 -14.18 0.93
N LEU A 17 -25.05 -12.89 1.11
CA LEU A 17 -23.73 -12.39 1.48
C LEU A 17 -23.28 -12.90 2.85
N LEU A 18 -24.19 -12.97 3.82
CA LEU A 18 -23.94 -13.58 5.13
C LEU A 18 -23.58 -15.08 5.01
N CYS A 19 -24.24 -15.82 4.14
CA CYS A 19 -23.90 -17.21 3.88
C CYS A 19 -22.46 -17.34 3.33
N VAL A 20 -22.08 -16.50 2.38
CA VAL A 20 -20.70 -16.47 1.85
C VAL A 20 -19.68 -16.17 2.94
N GLN A 21 -19.96 -15.18 3.80
CA GLN A 21 -19.06 -14.77 4.87
C GLN A 21 -18.89 -15.85 5.95
N THR A 22 -19.95 -16.56 6.27
CA THR A 22 -19.97 -17.58 7.35
C THR A 22 -19.67 -19.01 6.86
N GLY A 23 -19.55 -19.21 5.53
CA GLY A 23 -19.36 -20.54 4.94
C GLY A 23 -20.61 -21.42 5.04
N ALA A 24 -21.81 -20.85 5.17
CA ALA A 24 -23.08 -21.53 5.24
C ALA A 24 -23.81 -21.54 3.88
N THR A 25 -24.88 -22.31 3.76
CA THR A 25 -25.80 -22.25 2.62
C THR A 25 -27.12 -21.62 3.03
N ILE A 26 -27.87 -21.08 2.06
CA ILE A 26 -29.17 -20.43 2.33
C ILE A 26 -30.20 -21.37 2.95
N ASN A 27 -30.02 -22.67 2.75
CA ASN A 27 -30.92 -23.73 3.25
C ASN A 27 -30.50 -24.28 4.62
N ASP A 28 -29.39 -23.85 5.17
CA ASP A 28 -28.94 -24.30 6.50
C ASP A 28 -29.86 -23.72 7.58
N PRO A 29 -30.49 -24.56 8.43
CA PRO A 29 -31.46 -24.09 9.42
C PRO A 29 -30.81 -23.23 10.52
N ASP A 30 -29.55 -23.48 10.83
CA ASP A 30 -28.79 -22.82 11.89
C ASP A 30 -27.88 -21.70 11.38
N ARG A 31 -28.05 -21.25 10.13
CA ARG A 31 -27.24 -20.17 9.56
C ARG A 31 -27.48 -18.85 10.27
N MET A 32 -26.49 -17.99 10.28
CA MET A 32 -26.66 -16.60 10.68
C MET A 32 -27.63 -15.91 9.71
N SER A 33 -28.67 -15.27 10.26
CA SER A 33 -29.65 -14.51 9.49
C SER A 33 -30.20 -13.35 10.32
N PHE A 34 -30.67 -12.31 9.66
CA PHE A 34 -31.40 -11.25 10.34
C PHE A 34 -32.87 -11.61 10.49
N SER A 35 -33.44 -11.26 11.66
CA SER A 35 -34.82 -11.58 11.99
C SER A 35 -35.86 -10.76 11.21
N THR A 36 -35.46 -9.61 10.65
CA THR A 36 -36.30 -8.69 9.87
C THR A 36 -35.52 -8.06 8.72
N ASN A 37 -36.24 -7.48 7.76
CA ASN A 37 -35.68 -6.71 6.67
C ASN A 37 -35.60 -5.20 6.96
N ASP A 38 -35.47 -4.82 8.24
CA ASP A 38 -35.52 -3.42 8.68
C ASP A 38 -34.13 -2.78 8.80
N PHE A 39 -33.07 -3.47 8.38
CA PHE A 39 -31.68 -3.00 8.45
C PHE A 39 -31.25 -2.24 7.18
N TYR A 40 -32.17 -1.59 6.50
CA TYR A 40 -31.88 -0.72 5.36
C TYR A 40 -31.69 0.74 5.79
N LEU A 41 -31.13 1.55 4.91
CA LEU A 41 -30.95 2.98 5.15
C LEU A 41 -32.29 3.71 4.98
N ARG A 42 -32.95 4.00 6.10
CA ARG A 42 -34.23 4.70 6.13
C ARG A 42 -34.09 6.16 5.77
N SER A 43 -35.13 6.70 5.13
CA SER A 43 -35.22 8.14 4.87
C SER A 43 -35.50 8.94 6.16
N PRO A 44 -35.23 10.26 6.14
CA PRO A 44 -35.60 11.13 7.27
C PRO A 44 -37.07 11.06 7.61
N GLU A 45 -37.96 10.96 6.62
CA GLU A 45 -39.43 10.88 6.80
C GLU A 45 -39.86 9.57 7.46
N GLU A 46 -39.21 8.46 7.08
CA GLU A 46 -39.43 7.17 7.72
C GLU A 46 -38.98 7.18 9.19
N MET A 47 -37.82 7.79 9.46
CA MET A 47 -37.31 7.93 10.83
C MET A 47 -38.21 8.84 11.67
N ASP A 48 -38.72 9.94 11.12
CA ASP A 48 -39.67 10.83 11.78
C ASP A 48 -40.97 10.12 12.07
N SER A 49 -41.50 9.33 11.15
CA SER A 49 -42.73 8.55 11.38
C SER A 49 -42.60 7.53 12.50
N LEU A 50 -41.39 7.00 12.73
CA LEU A 50 -41.12 6.02 13.77
C LEU A 50 -40.86 6.65 15.16
N PHE A 51 -40.15 7.77 15.19
CA PHE A 51 -39.61 8.32 16.43
C PHE A 51 -40.02 9.78 16.71
N GLY A 52 -40.50 10.52 15.70
CA GLY A 52 -40.75 11.96 15.81
C GLY A 52 -41.77 12.35 16.84
N THR A 53 -42.75 11.48 17.12
CA THR A 53 -43.77 11.74 18.15
C THR A 53 -43.28 11.43 19.55
N GLU A 54 -42.57 10.32 19.74
CA GLU A 54 -42.20 9.83 21.07
C GLU A 54 -40.79 10.30 21.49
N LEU A 55 -39.88 10.45 20.54
CA LEU A 55 -38.47 10.75 20.80
C LEU A 55 -37.91 11.79 19.81
N PRO A 56 -38.53 12.99 19.68
CA PRO A 56 -38.04 14.01 18.72
C PRO A 56 -36.60 14.43 18.97
N ASP A 57 -36.19 14.54 20.23
CA ASP A 57 -34.84 14.90 20.61
C ASP A 57 -33.79 13.88 20.09
N ALA A 58 -34.16 12.62 19.89
CA ALA A 58 -33.26 11.60 19.34
C ALA A 58 -32.93 11.87 17.86
N LEU A 59 -33.89 12.42 17.12
CA LEU A 59 -33.70 12.83 15.73
C LEU A 59 -32.84 14.10 15.63
N ASP A 60 -33.14 15.12 16.46
CA ASP A 60 -32.38 16.36 16.51
C ASP A 60 -30.92 16.12 16.93
N ASN A 61 -30.68 15.22 17.86
CA ASN A 61 -29.34 14.85 18.29
C ASN A 61 -28.50 14.22 17.17
N THR A 62 -29.10 13.59 16.16
CA THR A 62 -28.37 13.08 15.00
C THR A 62 -27.70 14.22 14.24
N LEU A 63 -28.40 15.32 14.02
CA LEU A 63 -27.86 16.50 13.36
C LEU A 63 -26.82 17.20 14.25
N ALA A 64 -27.11 17.37 15.54
CA ALA A 64 -26.18 17.98 16.48
C ALA A 64 -24.84 17.21 16.58
N ILE A 65 -24.88 15.88 16.52
CA ILE A 65 -23.67 15.04 16.50
C ILE A 65 -22.93 15.21 15.16
N ALA A 66 -23.66 15.20 14.03
CA ALA A 66 -23.05 15.39 12.71
C ALA A 66 -22.33 16.74 12.60
N GLU A 67 -22.92 17.82 13.12
CA GLU A 67 -22.29 19.16 13.16
C GLU A 67 -21.02 19.20 14.00
N ARG A 68 -20.96 18.43 15.08
CA ARG A 68 -19.78 18.31 15.95
C ARG A 68 -18.66 17.50 15.31
N CYS A 69 -18.97 16.63 14.34
CA CYS A 69 -18.04 15.77 13.62
C CYS A 69 -17.54 16.48 12.35
N SER A 70 -16.76 17.53 12.49
CA SER A 70 -16.32 18.39 11.39
C SER A 70 -14.84 18.16 10.98
N LEU A 71 -14.24 17.04 11.37
CA LEU A 71 -12.87 16.71 11.03
C LEU A 71 -12.73 16.51 9.52
N LYS A 72 -11.82 17.27 8.93
CA LYS A 72 -11.47 17.17 7.51
C LYS A 72 -10.08 16.55 7.39
N PHE A 73 -9.99 15.49 6.59
CA PHE A 73 -8.72 14.93 6.16
C PHE A 73 -8.41 15.46 4.76
N ASP A 74 -7.18 15.87 4.55
CA ASP A 74 -6.69 16.16 3.22
C ASP A 74 -6.29 14.84 2.52
N LEU A 75 -7.27 14.21 1.88
CA LEU A 75 -7.10 12.94 1.18
C LEU A 75 -6.68 13.12 -0.28
N GLY A 76 -6.57 14.35 -0.76
CA GLY A 76 -6.40 14.66 -2.18
C GLY A 76 -5.01 15.13 -2.59
N THR A 77 -4.11 15.42 -1.67
CA THR A 77 -2.78 15.90 -2.01
C THR A 77 -1.84 14.74 -2.27
N ARG A 78 -1.24 14.74 -3.46
CA ARG A 78 -0.10 13.87 -3.81
C ARG A 78 1.21 14.38 -3.17
N ASP A 79 1.12 15.14 -2.08
CA ASP A 79 2.28 15.67 -1.37
C ASP A 79 2.87 14.59 -0.46
N TYR A 80 3.52 13.63 -1.07
CA TYR A 80 4.27 12.61 -0.35
C TYR A 80 5.46 13.27 0.34
N LYS A 81 5.51 13.22 1.66
CA LYS A 81 6.58 13.79 2.50
C LYS A 81 7.86 12.93 2.39
N LEU A 82 8.37 12.78 1.17
CA LEU A 82 9.64 12.09 0.95
C LEU A 82 10.82 12.96 1.37
N PRO A 83 11.90 12.37 1.91
CA PRO A 83 13.12 13.12 2.17
C PRO A 83 13.74 13.62 0.87
N ARG A 84 14.49 14.72 0.97
CA ARG A 84 15.22 15.25 -0.17
C ARG A 84 16.32 14.26 -0.57
N PHE A 85 16.39 13.96 -1.86
CA PHE A 85 17.49 13.18 -2.45
C PHE A 85 18.52 14.14 -3.07
N ASP A 86 19.78 13.96 -2.71
CA ASP A 86 20.87 14.78 -3.24
C ASP A 86 21.17 14.36 -4.68
N LEU A 87 21.09 15.32 -5.58
CA LEU A 87 21.34 15.12 -7.01
C LEU A 87 22.64 15.81 -7.45
N PRO A 88 23.30 15.28 -8.48
CA PRO A 88 24.35 16.01 -9.18
C PRO A 88 23.82 17.36 -9.71
N GLU A 89 24.72 18.33 -9.85
CA GLU A 89 24.36 19.65 -10.34
C GLU A 89 23.79 19.57 -11.76
N GLY A 90 22.63 20.20 -11.96
CA GLY A 90 21.93 20.22 -13.25
C GLY A 90 21.04 19.01 -13.54
N GLU A 91 20.98 18.00 -12.65
CA GLU A 91 20.11 16.83 -12.83
C GLU A 91 18.77 16.99 -12.08
N THR A 92 17.74 16.35 -12.61
CA THR A 92 16.43 16.17 -11.93
C THR A 92 16.32 14.74 -11.41
N LEU A 93 15.35 14.49 -10.53
CA LEU A 93 15.08 13.13 -10.02
C LEU A 93 14.79 12.14 -11.16
N GLU A 94 14.03 12.61 -12.15
CA GLU A 94 13.64 11.81 -13.31
C GLU A 94 14.84 11.50 -14.23
N SER A 95 15.67 12.51 -14.54
CA SER A 95 16.87 12.31 -15.39
C SER A 95 17.88 11.41 -14.72
N ASN A 96 18.08 11.56 -13.41
CA ASN A 96 18.98 10.72 -12.64
C ASN A 96 18.48 9.27 -12.57
N LEU A 97 17.17 9.07 -12.31
CA LEU A 97 16.55 7.75 -12.31
C LEU A 97 16.73 7.04 -13.66
N GLU A 98 16.44 7.72 -14.76
CA GLU A 98 16.59 7.17 -16.12
C GLU A 98 18.03 6.75 -16.40
N LYS A 99 18.99 7.60 -16.08
CA LYS A 99 20.43 7.36 -16.25
C LYS A 99 20.89 6.16 -15.41
N GLU A 100 20.55 6.10 -14.11
CA GLU A 100 20.92 5.00 -13.23
C GLU A 100 20.25 3.69 -13.65
N ALA A 101 18.97 3.71 -14.03
CA ALA A 101 18.24 2.53 -14.46
C ALA A 101 18.81 1.95 -15.76
N MET A 102 19.13 2.80 -16.76
CA MET A 102 19.74 2.34 -18.01
C MET A 102 21.15 1.78 -17.79
N ALA A 103 21.96 2.44 -16.96
CA ALA A 103 23.31 1.95 -16.64
C ALA A 103 23.23 0.61 -15.87
N GLY A 104 22.34 0.51 -14.90
CA GLY A 104 22.13 -0.72 -14.14
C GLY A 104 21.60 -1.88 -15.00
N LEU A 105 20.69 -1.60 -15.94
CA LEU A 105 20.19 -2.62 -16.86
C LEU A 105 21.30 -3.19 -17.76
N LYS A 106 22.17 -2.36 -18.29
CA LYS A 106 23.34 -2.81 -19.05
C LYS A 106 24.24 -3.75 -18.23
N GLN A 107 24.50 -3.38 -16.97
CA GLN A 107 25.26 -4.22 -16.04
C GLN A 107 24.59 -5.56 -15.77
N ARG A 108 23.27 -5.56 -15.53
CA ARG A 108 22.49 -6.79 -15.28
C ARG A 108 22.49 -7.76 -16.46
N LEU A 109 22.37 -7.23 -17.65
CA LEU A 109 22.34 -8.03 -18.88
C LEU A 109 23.74 -8.40 -19.39
N HIS A 110 24.83 -7.82 -18.84
CA HIS A 110 26.19 -7.92 -19.33
C HIS A 110 26.29 -7.56 -20.82
N LYS A 111 25.53 -6.52 -21.24
CA LYS A 111 25.44 -6.09 -22.66
C LYS A 111 25.39 -4.57 -22.75
N ASP A 112 26.24 -4.01 -23.58
CA ASP A 112 26.20 -2.58 -23.94
C ASP A 112 24.97 -2.27 -24.80
N ASN A 113 24.62 -3.18 -25.70
CA ASN A 113 23.41 -3.06 -26.51
C ASN A 113 22.23 -3.82 -25.85
N VAL A 114 21.38 -3.09 -25.15
CA VAL A 114 20.21 -3.63 -24.48
C VAL A 114 19.20 -4.12 -25.53
N PRO A 115 18.62 -5.33 -25.40
CA PRO A 115 17.57 -5.81 -26.30
C PRO A 115 16.36 -4.88 -26.36
N GLU A 116 15.72 -4.81 -27.52
CA GLU A 116 14.64 -3.86 -27.77
C GLU A 116 13.44 -4.05 -26.85
N GLU A 117 13.11 -5.28 -26.48
CA GLU A 117 12.03 -5.59 -25.53
C GLU A 117 12.30 -4.99 -24.14
N TYR A 118 13.55 -5.06 -23.65
CA TYR A 118 13.93 -4.47 -22.37
C TYR A 118 13.91 -2.94 -22.43
N LYS A 119 14.34 -2.34 -23.55
CA LYS A 119 14.26 -0.88 -23.72
C LYS A 119 12.81 -0.40 -23.66
N LYS A 120 11.93 -1.02 -24.44
CA LYS A 120 10.51 -0.65 -24.46
C LYS A 120 9.87 -0.77 -23.09
N ARG A 121 10.17 -1.84 -22.37
CA ARG A 121 9.66 -2.05 -21.00
C ARG A 121 10.23 -1.02 -20.03
N LEU A 122 11.51 -0.73 -20.09
CA LEU A 122 12.17 0.27 -19.24
C LEU A 122 11.57 1.66 -19.49
N ASP A 123 11.44 2.08 -20.74
CA ASP A 123 10.90 3.38 -21.14
C ASP A 123 9.44 3.53 -20.66
N TYR A 124 8.65 2.46 -20.78
CA TYR A 124 7.27 2.43 -20.29
C TYR A 124 7.21 2.63 -18.78
N GLU A 125 7.98 1.84 -18.01
CA GLU A 125 7.99 1.92 -16.55
C GLU A 125 8.49 3.29 -16.07
N LEU A 126 9.58 3.82 -16.64
CA LEU A 126 10.11 5.14 -16.32
C LEU A 126 9.08 6.24 -16.56
N LYS A 127 8.33 6.16 -17.68
CA LYS A 127 7.23 7.11 -17.96
C LYS A 127 6.14 7.06 -16.90
N VAL A 128 5.72 5.87 -16.49
CA VAL A 128 4.71 5.70 -15.44
C VAL A 128 5.22 6.24 -14.10
N ILE A 129 6.42 5.85 -13.68
CA ILE A 129 7.03 6.30 -12.42
C ILE A 129 7.16 7.83 -12.38
N LYS A 130 7.61 8.45 -13.49
CA LYS A 130 7.70 9.90 -13.64
C LYS A 130 6.35 10.59 -13.52
N ASN A 131 5.34 10.11 -14.26
CA ASN A 131 4.00 10.70 -14.26
C ASN A 131 3.32 10.61 -12.89
N MET A 132 3.64 9.57 -12.11
CA MET A 132 3.13 9.39 -10.76
C MET A 132 3.95 10.12 -9.69
N GLY A 133 5.12 10.71 -10.04
CA GLY A 133 5.97 11.47 -9.11
C GLY A 133 6.81 10.61 -8.17
N PHE A 134 7.10 9.35 -8.52
CA PHE A 134 7.80 8.42 -7.63
C PHE A 134 9.30 8.26 -7.92
N ALA A 135 9.88 9.07 -8.81
CA ALA A 135 11.30 8.96 -9.14
C ALA A 135 12.20 9.07 -7.90
N GLY A 136 11.93 10.03 -7.02
CA GLY A 136 12.67 10.19 -5.76
C GLY A 136 12.56 8.99 -4.84
N TYR A 137 11.39 8.36 -4.75
CA TYR A 137 11.18 7.16 -3.94
C TYR A 137 12.08 5.99 -4.40
N PHE A 138 12.12 5.72 -5.71
CA PHE A 138 12.98 4.67 -6.27
C PHE A 138 14.47 4.94 -5.99
N LEU A 139 14.92 6.19 -6.15
CA LEU A 139 16.31 6.57 -5.88
C LEU A 139 16.67 6.42 -4.40
N ILE A 140 15.76 6.79 -3.49
CA ILE A 140 15.95 6.63 -2.06
C ILE A 140 16.09 5.14 -1.71
N VAL A 141 15.18 4.28 -2.17
CA VAL A 141 15.23 2.84 -1.90
C VAL A 141 16.49 2.22 -2.50
N ALA A 142 16.83 2.56 -3.74
CA ALA A 142 18.06 2.09 -4.38
C ALA A 142 19.32 2.49 -3.58
N SER A 143 19.35 3.73 -3.05
CA SER A 143 20.48 4.20 -2.24
C SER A 143 20.63 3.46 -0.92
N ILE A 144 19.50 3.11 -0.27
CA ILE A 144 19.51 2.33 0.97
C ILE A 144 20.01 0.91 0.73
N ILE A 145 19.51 0.25 -0.33
CA ILE A 145 19.93 -1.11 -0.68
C ILE A 145 21.40 -1.15 -1.10
N ARG A 146 21.86 -0.15 -1.86
CA ARG A 146 23.28 0.00 -2.21
C ARG A 146 24.14 0.14 -0.96
N ALA A 147 23.73 1.00 -0.05
CA ALA A 147 24.45 1.22 1.22
C ALA A 147 24.54 -0.04 2.09
N ALA A 148 23.51 -0.89 2.08
CA ALA A 148 23.54 -2.19 2.76
C ALA A 148 24.54 -3.14 2.07
N LYS A 149 24.49 -3.24 0.74
CA LYS A 149 25.41 -4.10 -0.04
C LYS A 149 26.87 -3.65 0.12
N ASP A 150 27.14 -2.35 0.15
CA ASP A 150 28.49 -1.79 0.34
C ASP A 150 29.07 -2.06 1.76
N ARG A 151 28.21 -2.45 2.70
CA ARG A 151 28.55 -2.82 4.08
C ARG A 151 28.49 -4.32 4.32
N ASP A 152 28.38 -5.12 3.26
CA ASP A 152 28.21 -6.57 3.34
C ASP A 152 27.01 -7.00 4.21
N ILE A 153 25.98 -6.14 4.31
CA ILE A 153 24.72 -6.48 4.98
C ILE A 153 23.87 -7.26 4.00
N PRO A 154 23.52 -8.53 4.32
CA PRO A 154 22.70 -9.35 3.44
C PRO A 154 21.29 -8.75 3.27
N ILE A 155 20.88 -8.58 2.01
CA ILE A 155 19.57 -8.10 1.60
C ILE A 155 18.88 -9.21 0.81
N GLY A 156 17.59 -9.41 1.05
CA GLY A 156 16.77 -10.35 0.30
C GLY A 156 16.65 -9.98 -1.19
N PRO A 157 16.27 -10.93 -2.05
CA PRO A 157 16.19 -10.74 -3.49
C PRO A 157 15.05 -9.82 -3.94
N GLY A 158 14.28 -9.30 -3.00
CA GLY A 158 13.04 -8.59 -3.22
C GLY A 158 11.83 -9.52 -3.10
N ARG A 159 10.70 -8.96 -2.71
CA ARG A 159 9.43 -9.69 -2.55
C ARG A 159 8.24 -8.81 -2.96
N GLY A 160 7.04 -9.40 -2.93
CA GLY A 160 5.82 -8.68 -3.26
C GLY A 160 5.74 -8.24 -4.72
N SER A 161 5.00 -7.18 -4.96
CA SER A 161 4.73 -6.68 -6.32
C SER A 161 5.91 -5.97 -6.97
N ALA A 162 6.87 -5.46 -6.19
CA ALA A 162 8.06 -4.76 -6.69
C ALA A 162 8.94 -5.64 -7.61
N ALA A 163 8.88 -6.97 -7.46
CA ALA A 163 9.55 -7.92 -8.35
C ALA A 163 9.07 -7.81 -9.83
N GLY A 164 7.90 -7.23 -10.08
CA GLY A 164 7.37 -6.96 -11.43
C GLY A 164 7.99 -5.76 -12.12
N SER A 165 8.85 -4.97 -11.47
CA SER A 165 9.46 -3.77 -12.03
C SER A 165 10.85 -4.00 -12.59
N LEU A 166 11.04 -3.69 -13.87
CA LEU A 166 12.35 -3.69 -14.54
C LEU A 166 13.22 -2.54 -14.02
N VAL A 167 12.64 -1.40 -13.67
CA VAL A 167 13.39 -0.29 -13.04
C VAL A 167 13.94 -0.74 -11.68
N ALA A 168 13.14 -1.41 -10.85
CA ALA A 168 13.61 -1.96 -9.57
C ALA A 168 14.74 -3.00 -9.76
N TYR A 169 14.63 -3.88 -10.75
CA TYR A 169 15.67 -4.83 -11.11
C TYR A 169 16.96 -4.13 -11.58
N SER A 170 16.83 -3.13 -12.44
CA SER A 170 17.95 -2.36 -12.97
C SER A 170 18.71 -1.62 -11.86
N LEU A 171 18.00 -1.03 -10.91
CA LEU A 171 18.55 -0.34 -9.74
C LEU A 171 19.09 -1.26 -8.65
N ARG A 172 19.04 -2.58 -8.85
CA ARG A 172 19.43 -3.61 -7.87
C ARG A 172 18.59 -3.60 -6.59
N ILE A 173 17.36 -3.09 -6.68
CA ILE A 173 16.35 -3.17 -5.61
C ILE A 173 15.84 -4.60 -5.52
N THR A 174 15.58 -5.24 -6.67
CA THR A 174 15.21 -6.66 -6.76
C THR A 174 16.26 -7.44 -7.53
N GLU A 175 16.30 -8.77 -7.33
CA GLU A 175 17.24 -9.66 -8.02
C GLU A 175 16.57 -10.55 -9.08
N LEU A 176 15.26 -10.41 -9.27
CA LEU A 176 14.46 -11.14 -10.24
C LEU A 176 14.27 -10.32 -11.52
N ASP A 177 14.61 -10.90 -12.66
CA ASP A 177 14.34 -10.32 -13.98
C ASP A 177 12.85 -10.47 -14.33
N PRO A 178 12.06 -9.38 -14.35
CA PRO A 178 10.62 -9.48 -14.55
C PRO A 178 10.22 -9.92 -15.95
N LEU A 179 11.04 -9.71 -16.98
CA LEU A 179 10.73 -10.16 -18.33
C LEU A 179 10.92 -11.67 -18.44
N LYS A 180 11.99 -12.18 -17.88
CA LYS A 180 12.28 -13.62 -17.88
C LYS A 180 11.16 -14.48 -17.24
N TYR A 181 10.47 -13.91 -16.24
CA TYR A 181 9.41 -14.60 -15.52
C TYR A 181 8.00 -14.07 -15.87
N ASN A 182 7.87 -13.25 -16.93
CA ASN A 182 6.59 -12.66 -17.36
C ASN A 182 5.82 -11.95 -16.25
N LEU A 183 6.53 -11.22 -15.39
CA LEU A 183 5.91 -10.48 -14.30
C LEU A 183 5.33 -9.15 -14.79
N LEU A 184 4.12 -8.83 -14.30
CA LEU A 184 3.39 -7.64 -14.71
C LEU A 184 3.74 -6.44 -13.82
N PHE A 185 4.16 -5.35 -14.44
CA PHE A 185 4.45 -4.08 -13.76
C PHE A 185 3.19 -3.43 -13.18
N GLU A 186 2.06 -3.60 -13.84
CA GLU A 186 0.77 -3.03 -13.46
C GLU A 186 0.24 -3.58 -12.13
N ARG A 187 0.75 -4.71 -11.66
CA ARG A 187 0.49 -5.23 -10.31
C ARG A 187 1.25 -4.46 -9.23
N PHE A 188 2.34 -3.81 -9.59
CA PHE A 188 3.14 -2.99 -8.69
C PHE A 188 2.73 -1.52 -8.77
N LEU A 189 2.71 -0.93 -9.97
CA LEU A 189 2.27 0.44 -10.22
C LEU A 189 1.22 0.45 -11.32
N ASN A 190 0.02 0.93 -10.97
CA ASN A 190 -1.07 1.11 -11.91
C ASN A 190 -1.44 2.60 -11.97
N PRO A 191 -1.35 3.25 -13.15
CA PRO A 191 -1.74 4.66 -13.32
C PRO A 191 -3.19 4.97 -12.93
N GLU A 192 -4.08 3.97 -13.03
CA GLU A 192 -5.49 4.10 -12.67
C GLU A 192 -5.72 4.05 -11.16
N ARG A 193 -4.81 3.42 -10.41
CA ARG A 193 -4.85 3.34 -8.96
C ARG A 193 -3.75 4.18 -8.34
N ILE A 194 -4.09 5.41 -7.95
CA ILE A 194 -3.14 6.35 -7.36
C ILE A 194 -2.89 5.95 -5.90
N SER A 195 -1.87 5.13 -5.70
CA SER A 195 -1.34 4.82 -4.37
C SER A 195 0.19 4.85 -4.41
N MET A 196 0.81 5.24 -3.30
CA MET A 196 2.27 5.14 -3.18
C MET A 196 2.70 3.68 -3.32
N PRO A 197 3.74 3.37 -4.13
CA PRO A 197 4.27 2.02 -4.20
C PRO A 197 4.88 1.59 -2.87
N ASP A 198 4.77 0.30 -2.58
CA ASP A 198 5.37 -0.32 -1.41
C ASP A 198 6.47 -1.28 -1.87
N ILE A 199 7.71 -0.99 -1.50
CA ILE A 199 8.88 -1.82 -1.79
C ILE A 199 9.35 -2.46 -0.49
N ASP A 200 8.96 -3.70 -0.28
CA ASP A 200 9.39 -4.49 0.85
C ASP A 200 10.87 -4.93 0.67
N THR A 201 11.66 -4.69 1.70
CA THR A 201 13.07 -5.08 1.73
C THR A 201 13.37 -5.93 2.96
N ASP A 202 13.79 -7.16 2.75
CA ASP A 202 14.24 -8.04 3.82
C ASP A 202 15.72 -7.76 4.10
N VAL A 203 16.05 -7.46 5.35
CA VAL A 203 17.41 -7.13 5.81
C VAL A 203 17.80 -8.12 6.89
N SER A 204 19.06 -8.61 6.86
CA SER A 204 19.60 -9.44 7.94
C SER A 204 19.47 -8.73 9.29
N ASP A 205 18.99 -9.44 10.30
CA ASP A 205 18.87 -8.94 11.67
C ASP A 205 20.20 -8.40 12.23
N LYS A 206 21.30 -9.06 11.89
CA LYS A 206 22.66 -8.67 12.33
C LYS A 206 23.11 -7.32 11.79
N GLY A 207 22.66 -6.93 10.59
CA GLY A 207 23.02 -5.65 9.96
C GLY A 207 21.95 -4.58 10.05
N ARG A 208 20.76 -4.92 10.56
CA ARG A 208 19.60 -4.03 10.56
C ARG A 208 19.84 -2.71 11.29
N GLU A 209 20.44 -2.78 12.46
CA GLU A 209 20.71 -1.59 13.28
C GLU A 209 21.72 -0.65 12.62
N GLU A 210 22.79 -1.20 12.03
CA GLU A 210 23.78 -0.41 11.29
C GLU A 210 23.15 0.30 10.10
N LEU A 211 22.26 -0.38 9.35
CA LEU A 211 21.56 0.22 8.23
C LEU A 211 20.60 1.33 8.69
N LEU A 212 19.90 1.16 9.81
CA LEU A 212 19.03 2.19 10.38
C LEU A 212 19.81 3.43 10.81
N GLN A 213 20.98 3.25 11.43
CA GLN A 213 21.88 4.35 11.80
C GLN A 213 22.38 5.10 10.54
N TYR A 214 22.72 4.37 9.48
CA TYR A 214 23.08 5.00 8.21
C TYR A 214 21.93 5.83 7.62
N ILE A 215 20.70 5.29 7.61
CA ILE A 215 19.52 6.00 7.10
C ILE A 215 19.26 7.26 7.94
N ALA A 216 19.30 7.15 9.26
CA ALA A 216 19.10 8.26 10.17
C ALA A 216 20.19 9.34 10.00
N GLY A 217 21.45 8.93 9.80
CA GLY A 217 22.56 9.84 9.53
C GLY A 217 22.42 10.56 8.18
N LYS A 218 21.89 9.87 7.15
CA LYS A 218 21.74 10.43 5.80
C LYS A 218 20.54 11.37 5.68
N TYR A 219 19.41 11.04 6.27
CA TYR A 219 18.14 11.76 6.08
C TYR A 219 17.73 12.59 7.28
N GLY A 220 18.40 12.44 8.42
CA GLY A 220 18.11 13.12 9.68
C GLY A 220 17.41 12.21 10.69
N VAL A 221 17.87 12.24 11.93
CA VAL A 221 17.32 11.42 13.04
C VAL A 221 15.87 11.81 13.38
N ASP A 222 15.48 13.04 13.08
CA ASP A 222 14.12 13.57 13.24
C ASP A 222 13.15 13.16 12.09
N ARG A 223 13.67 12.51 11.05
CA ARG A 223 12.92 12.12 9.85
C ARG A 223 12.85 10.61 9.65
N VAL A 224 13.46 9.86 10.53
CA VAL A 224 13.49 8.39 10.50
C VAL A 224 12.89 7.85 11.78
N ALA A 225 11.85 7.06 11.66
CA ALA A 225 11.18 6.42 12.78
C ALA A 225 10.84 4.97 12.45
N GLN A 226 10.89 4.13 13.45
CA GLN A 226 10.38 2.77 13.36
C GLN A 226 8.89 2.78 13.72
N ILE A 227 8.08 2.05 12.97
CA ILE A 227 6.67 1.85 13.31
C ILE A 227 6.61 0.94 14.52
N ILE A 228 5.90 1.37 15.56
CA ILE A 228 5.68 0.57 16.76
C ILE A 228 4.79 -0.61 16.42
N THR A 229 5.26 -1.82 16.67
CA THR A 229 4.48 -3.05 16.57
C THR A 229 4.22 -3.58 17.95
N PHE A 230 2.93 -3.86 18.26
CA PHE A 230 2.54 -4.53 19.50
C PHE A 230 2.26 -5.98 19.19
N ASP A 231 3.08 -6.88 19.71
CA ASP A 231 2.83 -8.30 19.64
C ASP A 231 2.41 -8.82 21.02
N ARG A 232 1.55 -9.81 21.03
CA ARG A 232 1.12 -10.53 22.24
C ARG A 232 1.47 -11.98 22.10
N MET A 233 2.27 -12.47 22.99
CA MET A 233 2.52 -13.89 23.13
C MET A 233 1.21 -14.58 23.56
N LYS A 234 0.57 -15.30 22.63
CA LYS A 234 -0.60 -16.11 22.95
C LYS A 234 -0.16 -17.42 23.61
N SER A 235 -1.12 -18.09 24.31
CA SER A 235 -0.85 -19.29 25.10
C SER A 235 -0.01 -20.36 24.36
N LYS A 236 -0.28 -20.59 23.08
CA LYS A 236 0.46 -21.55 22.26
C LYS A 236 1.92 -21.17 22.04
N ALA A 237 2.21 -19.89 21.85
CA ALA A 237 3.59 -19.40 21.74
C ALA A 237 4.28 -19.44 23.09
N ALA A 238 3.61 -18.96 24.16
CA ALA A 238 4.15 -18.98 25.50
C ALA A 238 4.58 -20.38 25.96
N ILE A 239 3.78 -21.41 25.65
CA ILE A 239 4.14 -22.82 26.02
C ILE A 239 5.34 -23.36 25.24
N ARG A 240 5.62 -22.79 24.04
CA ARG A 240 6.77 -23.23 23.24
C ARG A 240 8.07 -22.54 23.60
N ASP A 241 7.96 -21.28 23.98
CA ASP A 241 9.10 -20.36 24.09
C ASP A 241 9.54 -20.16 25.54
N VAL A 242 8.76 -20.63 26.53
CA VAL A 242 9.04 -20.67 27.96
C VAL A 242 9.18 -22.10 28.44
#